data_7623192c5d76591a3b1061d0f7dfe848
#
_entry.id   7623192c5d76591a3b1061d0f7dfe848
#
_cell.length_a   1.000
_cell.length_b   1.000
_cell.length_c   1.000
_cell.angle_alpha   90.00
_cell.angle_beta   90.00
_cell.angle_gamma   90.00
#
_symmetry.space_group_name_H-M   'P 1'
#
loop_
_entity.id
_entity.type
_entity.pdbx_description
1 polymer ?
#
loop_
_entity_poly.entity_id
_entity_poly.type
_entity_poly.pdbx_seq_one_letter_code
_entity_poly.pdbx_strand_id
1 'polypeptide(L)'
;MCAPSLTNLGVCPCETINIRLIKKESMSYLFTSESVSEGHPDKVCDQIADAIVDSLIAADPQSKVACEVLATRGQVVLAGEVRSQGYVDIDATVRRVVEGIGYNQAAYGFDAHSCGILSAIHDQSPDINRGVDRSAPEEQGAGDQGLMFGYATRETPNYMPLAIDLAHSLLLELAHIRKHEPSLMPYLRPDAKSQITIEYSDDHHPLRIDTIVLSTQHDEFITPEKRQSQDDADSAMRQRIEDDVRSLLIPRLVARYDASIQALFQGDYKLFVNPTGKFVIGGPSGDTGVTGRKIIVDADLALELAGRKTGGRG
;
A
#
# COMPACT_ATOMS: atom_id res chain seq x y z
N MET A 1 -87.39 23.01 40.81
CA MET A 1 -86.92 23.60 39.58
C MET A 1 -85.80 22.72 39.11
N CYS A 2 -86.00 22.03 38.00
CA CYS A 2 -85.24 20.86 37.55
C CYS A 2 -83.91 21.24 36.98
N ALA A 3 -82.86 20.46 37.32
CA ALA A 3 -81.61 20.42 36.66
C ALA A 3 -81.69 19.45 35.47
N PRO A 4 -81.08 19.74 34.32
CA PRO A 4 -81.01 18.78 33.21
C PRO A 4 -79.80 17.86 33.31
N SER A 5 -80.08 16.62 33.00
CA SER A 5 -79.19 15.46 33.01
C SER A 5 -78.06 15.52 31.91
N LEU A 6 -76.86 15.18 32.31
CA LEU A 6 -75.72 14.83 31.42
C LEU A 6 -75.89 13.42 30.93
N THR A 7 -76.09 13.24 29.63
CA THR A 7 -75.94 11.94 28.99
C THR A 7 -75.22 12.09 27.64
N ASN A 8 -74.24 11.20 27.44
CA ASN A 8 -73.56 10.88 26.21
C ASN A 8 -72.42 11.79 25.76
N LEU A 9 -71.22 11.53 26.31
CA LEU A 9 -69.94 11.71 25.60
C LEU A 9 -69.69 10.48 24.82
N GLY A 10 -69.86 10.60 23.52
CA GLY A 10 -69.44 9.56 22.56
C GLY A 10 -67.94 9.34 22.62
N VAL A 11 -67.52 8.08 22.87
CA VAL A 11 -66.14 7.63 22.80
C VAL A 11 -65.73 7.64 21.31
N CYS A 12 -64.84 8.53 20.95
CA CYS A 12 -64.19 8.51 19.64
C CYS A 12 -63.36 7.22 19.49
N PRO A 13 -63.51 6.43 18.42
CA PRO A 13 -62.66 5.28 18.22
C PRO A 13 -61.21 5.77 17.96
N CYS A 14 -60.33 5.37 18.85
CA CYS A 14 -58.88 5.60 18.70
C CYS A 14 -58.41 4.87 17.44
N GLU A 15 -58.24 5.58 16.34
CA GLU A 15 -57.53 5.03 15.17
C GLU A 15 -56.13 4.64 15.58
N THR A 16 -55.87 3.34 15.57
CA THR A 16 -54.55 2.79 15.79
C THR A 16 -53.64 3.30 14.64
N ILE A 17 -52.86 4.33 14.93
CA ILE A 17 -51.81 4.79 14.01
C ILE A 17 -50.80 3.63 13.88
N ASN A 18 -50.90 2.90 12.77
CA ASN A 18 -49.86 1.96 12.35
C ASN A 18 -48.61 2.76 12.00
N ILE A 19 -47.72 2.98 12.95
CA ILE A 19 -46.38 3.46 12.69
C ILE A 19 -45.71 2.34 11.93
N ARG A 20 -45.75 2.41 10.61
CA ARG A 20 -44.81 1.66 9.75
C ARG A 20 -43.44 2.16 10.17
N LEU A 21 -42.70 1.31 10.92
CA LEU A 21 -41.29 1.48 11.06
C LEU A 21 -40.70 1.52 9.63
N ILE A 22 -40.37 2.72 9.19
CA ILE A 22 -39.57 2.92 8.00
C ILE A 22 -38.28 2.19 8.33
N LYS A 23 -38.06 1.01 7.73
CA LYS A 23 -36.76 0.36 7.76
C LYS A 23 -35.80 1.41 7.24
N LYS A 24 -34.97 1.96 8.12
CA LYS A 24 -33.84 2.79 7.74
C LYS A 24 -33.04 1.92 6.77
N GLU A 25 -33.05 2.23 5.49
CA GLU A 25 -32.16 1.57 4.55
C GLU A 25 -30.75 1.79 5.10
N SER A 26 -30.09 0.73 5.47
CA SER A 26 -28.71 0.78 5.91
C SER A 26 -27.91 1.33 4.73
N MET A 27 -27.42 2.56 4.89
CA MET A 27 -26.52 3.15 3.89
C MET A 27 -25.18 2.45 4.01
N SER A 28 -24.64 2.02 2.90
CA SER A 28 -23.27 1.49 2.82
C SER A 28 -22.40 2.47 2.02
N TYR A 29 -21.08 2.38 2.20
CA TYR A 29 -20.12 3.17 1.44
C TYR A 29 -18.95 2.30 1.02
N LEU A 30 -18.28 2.69 -0.06
CA LEU A 30 -17.07 2.05 -0.55
C LEU A 30 -15.84 2.80 -0.02
N PHE A 31 -14.87 2.04 0.48
CA PHE A 31 -13.57 2.56 0.88
C PHE A 31 -12.46 1.78 0.19
N THR A 32 -11.44 2.48 -0.27
CA THR A 32 -10.36 1.92 -1.08
C THR A 32 -9.02 2.28 -0.50
N SER A 33 -8.14 1.28 -0.38
CA SER A 33 -6.71 1.48 -0.07
C SER A 33 -5.84 0.82 -1.14
N GLU A 34 -4.65 1.37 -1.34
CA GLU A 34 -3.68 0.85 -2.29
C GLU A 34 -2.34 0.55 -1.62
N SER A 35 -1.57 -0.33 -2.25
CA SER A 35 -0.22 -0.67 -1.84
C SER A 35 0.69 -0.83 -3.05
N VAL A 36 2.00 -0.75 -2.80
CA VAL A 36 3.04 -1.02 -3.80
C VAL A 36 4.01 -2.08 -3.29
N SER A 37 4.57 -2.85 -4.22
CA SER A 37 5.56 -3.88 -3.89
C SER A 37 6.93 -3.28 -3.57
N GLU A 38 7.80 -4.11 -3.01
CA GLU A 38 9.21 -3.77 -2.78
C GLU A 38 9.97 -3.33 -4.05
N GLY A 39 9.52 -3.77 -5.24
CA GLY A 39 10.10 -3.41 -6.52
C GLY A 39 9.55 -2.15 -7.16
N HIS A 40 8.55 -1.50 -6.55
CA HIS A 40 8.07 -0.21 -7.04
C HIS A 40 9.19 0.83 -6.99
N PRO A 41 9.36 1.70 -8.01
CA PRO A 41 10.48 2.64 -8.08
C PRO A 41 10.68 3.49 -6.81
N ASP A 42 9.61 4.07 -6.27
CA ASP A 42 9.69 4.86 -5.04
C ASP A 42 10.06 3.98 -3.83
N LYS A 43 9.51 2.76 -3.72
CA LYS A 43 9.86 1.85 -2.60
C LYS A 43 11.28 1.29 -2.70
N VAL A 44 11.84 1.15 -3.90
CA VAL A 44 13.27 0.87 -4.08
C VAL A 44 14.10 1.98 -3.45
N CYS A 45 13.73 3.26 -3.69
CA CYS A 45 14.42 4.41 -3.12
C CYS A 45 14.30 4.43 -1.58
N ASP A 46 13.10 4.24 -1.04
CA ASP A 46 12.86 4.19 0.40
C ASP A 46 13.72 3.09 1.07
N GLN A 47 13.73 1.86 0.52
CA GLN A 47 14.52 0.76 1.06
C GLN A 47 16.03 1.01 1.00
N ILE A 48 16.52 1.71 -0.02
CA ILE A 48 17.93 2.11 -0.10
C ILE A 48 18.24 3.14 0.99
N ALA A 49 17.41 4.18 1.16
CA ALA A 49 17.58 5.19 2.19
C ALA A 49 17.55 4.56 3.59
N ASP A 50 16.59 3.71 3.88
CA ASP A 50 16.46 2.97 5.14
C ASP A 50 17.71 2.13 5.44
N ALA A 51 18.22 1.41 4.45
CA ALA A 51 19.41 0.58 4.62
C ALA A 51 20.67 1.41 4.94
N ILE A 52 20.79 2.63 4.42
CA ILE A 52 21.86 3.57 4.76
C ILE A 52 21.68 4.06 6.21
N VAL A 53 20.46 4.47 6.58
CA VAL A 53 20.12 4.89 7.95
C VAL A 53 20.42 3.79 8.95
N ASP A 54 19.93 2.58 8.70
CA ASP A 54 20.15 1.41 9.57
C ASP A 54 21.63 1.11 9.76
N SER A 55 22.42 1.15 8.69
CA SER A 55 23.85 0.89 8.74
C SER A 55 24.60 1.92 9.59
N LEU A 56 24.23 3.19 9.47
CA LEU A 56 24.84 4.29 10.23
C LEU A 56 24.44 4.24 11.71
N ILE A 57 23.16 4.03 12.01
CA ILE A 57 22.64 3.93 13.39
C ILE A 57 23.22 2.70 14.09
N ALA A 58 23.38 1.58 13.39
CA ALA A 58 24.01 0.38 13.95
C ALA A 58 25.47 0.61 14.36
N ALA A 59 26.19 1.45 13.60
CA ALA A 59 27.59 1.79 13.88
C ALA A 59 27.72 2.91 14.94
N ASP A 60 26.82 3.89 14.90
CA ASP A 60 26.76 5.03 15.83
C ASP A 60 25.29 5.40 16.10
N PRO A 61 24.74 5.01 17.28
CA PRO A 61 23.36 5.34 17.66
C PRO A 61 23.05 6.85 17.75
N GLN A 62 24.07 7.72 17.75
CA GLN A 62 23.92 9.17 17.75
C GLN A 62 23.94 9.77 16.33
N SER A 63 23.98 8.95 15.29
CA SER A 63 23.99 9.41 13.91
C SER A 63 22.78 10.30 13.61
N LYS A 64 23.01 11.35 12.82
CA LYS A 64 21.99 12.18 12.21
C LYS A 64 22.07 11.95 10.71
N VAL A 65 20.99 11.49 10.14
CA VAL A 65 20.95 11.04 8.74
C VAL A 65 19.73 11.62 8.06
N ALA A 66 19.97 12.43 7.01
CA ALA A 66 18.97 12.83 6.03
C ALA A 66 19.47 12.32 4.69
N CYS A 67 18.92 11.22 4.20
CA CYS A 67 19.35 10.56 2.96
C CYS A 67 18.18 10.46 2.01
N GLU A 68 18.29 11.14 0.89
CA GLU A 68 17.33 11.09 -0.22
C GLU A 68 17.92 10.27 -1.37
N VAL A 69 17.04 9.50 -2.01
CA VAL A 69 17.41 8.60 -3.12
C VAL A 69 16.50 8.84 -4.31
N LEU A 70 17.11 8.86 -5.49
CA LEU A 70 16.44 8.80 -6.78
C LEU A 70 16.92 7.55 -7.51
N ALA A 71 16.00 6.73 -8.00
CA ALA A 71 16.31 5.59 -8.85
C ALA A 71 15.62 5.73 -10.20
N THR A 72 16.37 5.56 -11.27
CA THR A 72 15.89 5.64 -12.64
C THR A 72 16.58 4.58 -13.50
N ARG A 73 16.29 4.55 -14.79
CA ARG A 73 16.87 3.57 -15.70
C ARG A 73 18.39 3.53 -15.61
N GLY A 74 18.93 2.41 -15.13
CA GLY A 74 20.35 2.16 -15.03
C GLY A 74 21.11 3.01 -14.01
N GLN A 75 20.44 3.77 -13.14
CA GLN A 75 21.11 4.68 -12.20
C GLN A 75 20.40 4.85 -10.87
N VAL A 76 21.19 4.99 -9.80
CA VAL A 76 20.78 5.42 -8.48
C VAL A 76 21.59 6.67 -8.09
N VAL A 77 20.92 7.71 -7.58
CA VAL A 77 21.53 8.92 -7.06
C VAL A 77 21.13 9.08 -5.60
N LEU A 78 22.12 9.23 -4.73
CA LEU A 78 21.93 9.52 -3.31
C LEU A 78 22.39 10.95 -3.04
N ALA A 79 21.60 11.69 -2.27
CA ALA A 79 21.94 13.05 -1.84
C ALA A 79 21.48 13.25 -0.40
N GLY A 80 22.09 14.20 0.31
CA GLY A 80 21.67 14.55 1.66
C GLY A 80 22.83 14.80 2.60
N GLU A 81 22.51 14.87 3.89
CA GLU A 81 23.45 15.24 4.94
C GLU A 81 23.53 14.14 5.99
N VAL A 82 24.78 13.82 6.39
CA VAL A 82 25.05 12.81 7.41
C VAL A 82 26.02 13.36 8.43
N ARG A 83 25.75 13.13 9.71
CA ARG A 83 26.70 13.28 10.81
C ARG A 83 26.75 11.98 11.59
N SER A 84 27.85 11.26 11.51
CA SER A 84 28.04 9.96 12.16
C SER A 84 29.53 9.73 12.44
N GLN A 85 29.83 8.94 13.47
CA GLN A 85 31.15 8.34 13.68
C GLN A 85 31.28 6.99 12.94
N GLY A 86 30.16 6.47 12.44
CA GLY A 86 30.10 5.22 11.68
C GLY A 86 30.53 5.41 10.23
N TYR A 87 30.88 4.32 9.58
CA TYR A 87 31.13 4.24 8.15
C TYR A 87 30.13 3.30 7.48
N VAL A 88 29.66 3.67 6.30
CA VAL A 88 28.84 2.83 5.43
C VAL A 88 29.42 2.77 4.03
N ASP A 89 29.59 1.56 3.50
CA ASP A 89 29.86 1.35 2.08
C ASP A 89 28.55 1.53 1.31
N ILE A 90 28.36 2.73 0.73
CA ILE A 90 27.15 3.11 0.00
C ILE A 90 26.95 2.21 -1.22
N ASP A 91 28.00 1.97 -2.01
CA ASP A 91 27.90 1.15 -3.23
C ASP A 91 27.45 -0.28 -2.90
N ALA A 92 28.13 -0.93 -1.94
CA ALA A 92 27.79 -2.29 -1.51
C ALA A 92 26.37 -2.35 -0.89
N THR A 93 25.95 -1.32 -0.14
CA THR A 93 24.63 -1.28 0.48
C THR A 93 23.52 -1.15 -0.56
N VAL A 94 23.65 -0.24 -1.53
CA VAL A 94 22.70 -0.06 -2.63
C VAL A 94 22.56 -1.36 -3.42
N ARG A 95 23.68 -1.97 -3.84
CA ARG A 95 23.64 -3.22 -4.62
C ARG A 95 22.96 -4.35 -3.88
N ARG A 96 23.26 -4.53 -2.60
CA ARG A 96 22.64 -5.56 -1.75
C ARG A 96 21.11 -5.37 -1.68
N VAL A 97 20.63 -4.13 -1.52
CA VAL A 97 19.19 -3.83 -1.48
C VAL A 97 18.54 -4.15 -2.82
N VAL A 98 19.09 -3.64 -3.90
CA VAL A 98 18.55 -3.82 -5.26
C VAL A 98 18.52 -5.31 -5.66
N GLU A 99 19.58 -6.06 -5.30
CA GLU A 99 19.63 -7.51 -5.51
C GLU A 99 18.60 -8.26 -4.66
N GLY A 100 18.46 -7.89 -3.37
CA GLY A 100 17.49 -8.48 -2.44
C GLY A 100 16.05 -8.26 -2.88
N ILE A 101 15.74 -7.15 -3.52
CA ILE A 101 14.44 -6.88 -4.14
C ILE A 101 14.20 -7.81 -5.34
N GLY A 102 15.27 -8.18 -6.08
CA GLY A 102 15.19 -9.08 -7.22
C GLY A 102 15.48 -8.42 -8.57
N TYR A 103 16.01 -7.19 -8.58
CA TYR A 103 16.57 -6.57 -9.77
C TYR A 103 18.00 -7.06 -9.98
N ASN A 104 18.14 -8.25 -10.54
CA ASN A 104 19.39 -8.99 -10.69
C ASN A 104 19.70 -9.40 -12.15
N GLN A 105 18.98 -8.84 -13.11
CA GLN A 105 19.14 -9.14 -14.53
C GLN A 105 19.23 -7.83 -15.34
N ALA A 106 20.27 -7.69 -16.16
CA ALA A 106 20.47 -6.53 -17.01
C ALA A 106 19.30 -6.27 -17.99
N ALA A 107 18.56 -7.33 -18.35
CA ALA A 107 17.38 -7.24 -19.22
C ALA A 107 16.27 -6.34 -18.64
N TYR A 108 16.25 -6.13 -17.32
CA TYR A 108 15.27 -5.21 -16.69
C TYR A 108 15.61 -3.73 -16.91
N GLY A 109 16.81 -3.42 -17.46
CA GLY A 109 17.28 -2.06 -17.67
C GLY A 109 17.60 -1.29 -16.37
N PHE A 110 17.51 -1.99 -15.24
CA PHE A 110 17.94 -1.59 -13.90
C PHE A 110 18.27 -2.86 -13.12
N ASP A 111 19.51 -3.01 -12.66
CA ASP A 111 19.92 -4.18 -11.90
C ASP A 111 21.09 -3.86 -10.95
N ALA A 112 21.24 -4.71 -9.93
CA ALA A 112 22.23 -4.55 -8.86
C ALA A 112 23.68 -4.51 -9.32
N HIS A 113 24.02 -5.16 -10.44
CA HIS A 113 25.40 -5.33 -10.88
C HIS A 113 25.86 -4.25 -11.85
N SER A 114 24.93 -3.71 -12.66
CA SER A 114 25.26 -2.78 -13.75
C SER A 114 24.78 -1.36 -13.56
N CYS A 115 23.87 -1.08 -12.59
CA CYS A 115 23.43 0.29 -12.36
C CYS A 115 24.58 1.19 -11.87
N GLY A 116 24.64 2.40 -12.40
CA GLY A 116 25.51 3.46 -11.89
C GLY A 116 25.02 3.96 -10.52
N ILE A 117 25.96 4.21 -9.60
CA ILE A 117 25.64 4.77 -8.28
C ILE A 117 26.41 6.07 -8.14
N LEU A 118 25.67 7.14 -7.89
CA LEU A 118 26.24 8.48 -7.65
C LEU A 118 25.85 8.93 -6.25
N SER A 119 26.85 9.25 -5.41
CA SER A 119 26.64 9.78 -4.08
C SER A 119 27.05 11.24 -4.01
N ALA A 120 26.11 12.06 -3.54
CA ALA A 120 26.29 13.47 -3.19
C ALA A 120 25.93 13.73 -1.73
N ILE A 121 26.20 12.72 -0.85
CA ILE A 121 26.03 12.86 0.59
C ILE A 121 27.22 13.65 1.13
N HIS A 122 26.92 14.61 2.01
CA HIS A 122 27.91 15.50 2.64
C HIS A 122 27.64 15.67 4.15
N ASP A 123 28.51 16.39 4.85
CA ASP A 123 28.36 16.68 6.25
C ASP A 123 27.18 17.63 6.53
N GLN A 124 26.49 17.41 7.66
CA GLN A 124 25.38 18.25 8.10
C GLN A 124 25.83 19.71 8.33
N SER A 125 25.00 20.67 7.90
CA SER A 125 25.24 22.09 8.11
C SER A 125 25.38 22.44 9.62
N PRO A 126 26.42 23.22 10.00
CA PRO A 126 26.59 23.70 11.37
C PRO A 126 25.40 24.56 11.85
N ASP A 127 24.69 25.23 10.95
CA ASP A 127 23.55 26.09 11.31
C ASP A 127 22.31 25.26 11.69
N ILE A 128 22.04 24.18 10.99
CA ILE A 128 20.98 23.21 11.35
C ILE A 128 21.34 22.57 12.70
N ASN A 129 22.59 22.21 12.89
CA ASN A 129 23.06 21.53 14.09
C ASN A 129 22.85 22.35 15.38
N ARG A 130 22.89 23.68 15.33
CA ARG A 130 22.59 24.55 16.48
C ARG A 130 21.16 24.39 17.01
N GLY A 131 20.22 24.00 16.16
CA GLY A 131 18.83 23.72 16.55
C GLY A 131 18.66 22.34 17.19
N VAL A 132 19.54 21.39 16.87
CA VAL A 132 19.43 19.97 17.21
C VAL A 132 20.20 19.63 18.48
N ASP A 133 21.48 20.05 18.58
CA ASP A 133 22.34 19.70 19.72
C ASP A 133 22.00 20.50 20.97
N ARG A 134 21.79 19.80 22.07
CA ARG A 134 21.59 20.32 23.42
C ARG A 134 22.57 19.65 24.38
N SER A 135 22.74 20.28 25.54
CA SER A 135 23.65 19.77 26.58
C SER A 135 23.18 18.48 27.24
N ALA A 136 21.86 18.22 27.24
CA ALA A 136 21.26 17.00 27.76
C ALA A 136 20.57 16.23 26.61
N PRO A 137 20.76 14.89 26.53
CA PRO A 137 20.17 14.06 25.46
C PRO A 137 18.66 14.18 25.38
N GLU A 138 17.97 14.33 26.52
CA GLU A 138 16.51 14.50 26.62
C GLU A 138 15.99 15.84 26.12
N GLU A 139 16.85 16.83 25.98
CA GLU A 139 16.53 18.16 25.43
C GLU A 139 16.84 18.26 23.94
N GLN A 140 17.31 17.18 23.32
CA GLN A 140 17.68 17.18 21.91
C GLN A 140 16.51 17.60 21.03
N GLY A 141 16.75 18.59 20.15
CA GLY A 141 15.76 19.07 19.21
C GLY A 141 15.64 18.20 17.96
N ALA A 142 14.50 18.29 17.29
CA ALA A 142 14.34 17.79 15.94
C ALA A 142 14.98 18.74 14.92
N GLY A 143 15.46 18.22 13.79
CA GLY A 143 16.05 19.03 12.72
C GLY A 143 15.04 19.90 11.99
N ASP A 144 13.74 19.61 12.13
CA ASP A 144 12.65 20.34 11.50
C ASP A 144 11.37 20.24 12.37
N GLN A 145 10.34 21.01 12.00
CA GLN A 145 9.02 20.90 12.58
C GLN A 145 8.36 19.58 12.14
N GLY A 146 7.43 19.07 12.94
CA GLY A 146 6.74 17.81 12.66
C GLY A 146 5.25 17.86 13.04
N LEU A 147 4.44 17.18 12.25
CA LEU A 147 3.04 16.90 12.52
C LEU A 147 2.78 15.40 12.34
N MET A 148 2.24 14.76 13.36
CA MET A 148 1.99 13.32 13.39
C MET A 148 0.51 13.05 13.54
N PHE A 149 0.04 12.01 12.85
CA PHE A 149 -1.30 11.44 12.98
C PHE A 149 -1.17 10.00 13.44
N GLY A 150 -2.12 9.55 14.25
CA GLY A 150 -2.22 8.16 14.66
C GLY A 150 -3.66 7.67 14.49
N TYR A 151 -3.82 6.47 13.99
CA TYR A 151 -5.11 5.80 13.85
C TYR A 151 -4.94 4.31 14.10
N ALA A 152 -5.93 3.68 14.74
CA ALA A 152 -5.95 2.25 14.93
C ALA A 152 -7.39 1.76 14.90
N THR A 153 -7.61 0.56 14.35
CA THR A 153 -8.92 -0.11 14.28
C THR A 153 -8.81 -1.54 14.79
N ARG A 154 -9.95 -2.17 15.07
CA ARG A 154 -10.00 -3.59 15.48
C ARG A 154 -10.35 -4.53 14.31
N GLU A 155 -10.23 -4.06 13.09
CA GLU A 155 -10.54 -4.86 11.90
C GLU A 155 -9.53 -5.98 11.68
N THR A 156 -8.28 -5.78 12.14
CA THR A 156 -7.20 -6.75 12.04
C THR A 156 -6.48 -6.93 13.39
N PRO A 157 -5.77 -8.06 13.63
CA PRO A 157 -5.04 -8.30 14.88
C PRO A 157 -3.91 -7.31 15.16
N ASN A 158 -3.34 -6.70 14.11
CA ASN A 158 -2.28 -5.70 14.18
C ASN A 158 -2.81 -4.26 14.27
N TYR A 159 -4.12 -4.10 14.46
CA TYR A 159 -4.82 -2.82 14.54
C TYR A 159 -4.76 -1.94 13.28
N MET A 160 -4.40 -2.53 12.14
CA MET A 160 -4.43 -1.86 10.83
C MET A 160 -5.85 -1.89 10.24
N PRO A 161 -6.25 -0.86 9.47
CA PRO A 161 -7.46 -0.91 8.66
C PRO A 161 -7.42 -2.07 7.66
N LEU A 162 -8.56 -2.76 7.49
CA LEU A 162 -8.60 -4.00 6.70
C LEU A 162 -8.23 -3.78 5.22
N ALA A 163 -8.66 -2.67 4.63
CA ALA A 163 -8.41 -2.43 3.21
C ALA A 163 -6.92 -2.33 2.88
N ILE A 164 -6.15 -1.58 3.69
CA ILE A 164 -4.69 -1.46 3.49
C ILE A 164 -3.96 -2.74 3.88
N ASP A 165 -4.37 -3.41 4.95
CA ASP A 165 -3.77 -4.67 5.38
C ASP A 165 -3.91 -5.77 4.31
N LEU A 166 -5.08 -5.88 3.68
CA LEU A 166 -5.31 -6.77 2.54
C LEU A 166 -4.48 -6.38 1.31
N ALA A 167 -4.37 -5.08 1.01
CA ALA A 167 -3.56 -4.60 -0.10
C ALA A 167 -2.07 -4.93 0.09
N HIS A 168 -1.53 -4.72 1.29
CA HIS A 168 -0.16 -5.12 1.64
C HIS A 168 0.02 -6.63 1.57
N SER A 169 -0.88 -7.40 2.19
CA SER A 169 -0.78 -8.86 2.25
C SER A 169 -0.85 -9.50 0.87
N LEU A 170 -1.62 -8.94 -0.07
CA LEU A 170 -1.66 -9.40 -1.45
C LEU A 170 -0.27 -9.29 -2.13
N LEU A 171 0.42 -8.18 -1.95
CA LEU A 171 1.75 -7.97 -2.53
C LEU A 171 2.85 -8.74 -1.80
N LEU A 172 2.74 -8.92 -0.48
CA LEU A 172 3.65 -9.77 0.28
C LEU A 172 3.57 -11.22 -0.18
N GLU A 173 2.36 -11.74 -0.43
CA GLU A 173 2.17 -13.09 -0.94
C GLU A 173 2.69 -13.22 -2.39
N LEU A 174 2.46 -12.19 -3.23
CA LEU A 174 3.01 -12.14 -4.59
C LEU A 174 4.55 -12.17 -4.58
N ALA A 175 5.17 -11.38 -3.70
CA ALA A 175 6.63 -11.36 -3.54
C ALA A 175 7.15 -12.69 -2.99
N HIS A 176 6.42 -13.34 -2.08
CA HIS A 176 6.77 -14.67 -1.57
C HIS A 176 6.79 -15.72 -2.69
N ILE A 177 5.74 -15.76 -3.52
CA ILE A 177 5.69 -16.66 -4.70
C ILE A 177 6.89 -16.38 -5.61
N ARG A 178 7.15 -15.11 -5.97
CA ARG A 178 8.25 -14.74 -6.84
C ARG A 178 9.62 -15.15 -6.32
N LYS A 179 9.86 -14.99 -5.01
CA LYS A 179 11.19 -15.25 -4.40
C LYS A 179 11.39 -16.69 -3.98
N HIS A 180 10.35 -17.34 -3.45
CA HIS A 180 10.49 -18.65 -2.78
C HIS A 180 9.84 -19.81 -3.52
N GLU A 181 8.85 -19.52 -4.37
CA GLU A 181 8.10 -20.53 -5.13
C GLU A 181 7.99 -20.15 -6.62
N PRO A 182 9.10 -19.77 -7.29
CA PRO A 182 9.05 -19.18 -8.64
C PRO A 182 8.48 -20.13 -9.70
N SER A 183 8.40 -21.43 -9.43
CA SER A 183 7.79 -22.40 -10.35
C SER A 183 6.26 -22.22 -10.48
N LEU A 184 5.60 -21.58 -9.52
CA LEU A 184 4.15 -21.35 -9.55
C LEU A 184 3.76 -20.25 -10.54
N MET A 185 4.51 -19.13 -10.53
CA MET A 185 4.32 -17.99 -11.42
C MET A 185 5.68 -17.48 -11.92
N PRO A 186 6.35 -18.20 -12.83
CA PRO A 186 7.76 -17.98 -13.18
C PRO A 186 8.00 -16.64 -13.91
N TYR A 187 6.98 -16.05 -14.43
CA TYR A 187 7.02 -14.79 -15.18
C TYR A 187 7.00 -13.55 -14.28
N LEU A 188 6.80 -13.67 -12.96
CA LEU A 188 6.69 -12.51 -12.06
C LEU A 188 8.00 -11.73 -11.96
N ARG A 189 7.86 -10.39 -11.93
CA ARG A 189 8.97 -9.45 -11.75
C ARG A 189 8.69 -8.53 -10.54
N PRO A 190 9.69 -7.76 -10.05
CA PRO A 190 9.62 -7.13 -8.74
C PRO A 190 8.55 -6.04 -8.60
N ASP A 191 8.22 -5.29 -9.65
CA ASP A 191 7.29 -4.16 -9.56
C ASP A 191 5.84 -4.63 -9.60
N ALA A 192 5.06 -4.16 -8.63
CA ALA A 192 3.62 -4.43 -8.59
C ALA A 192 2.89 -3.36 -7.74
N LYS A 193 1.59 -3.21 -8.01
CA LYS A 193 0.66 -2.38 -7.26
C LYS A 193 -0.62 -3.14 -7.02
N SER A 194 -1.20 -2.97 -5.83
CA SER A 194 -2.51 -3.53 -5.47
C SER A 194 -3.45 -2.44 -5.01
N GLN A 195 -4.74 -2.67 -5.19
CA GLN A 195 -5.80 -1.85 -4.65
C GLN A 195 -6.94 -2.75 -4.20
N ILE A 196 -7.44 -2.52 -3.00
CA ILE A 196 -8.58 -3.25 -2.42
C ILE A 196 -9.68 -2.26 -2.08
N THR A 197 -10.88 -2.50 -2.60
CA THR A 197 -12.09 -1.75 -2.27
C THR A 197 -13.01 -2.64 -1.47
N ILE A 198 -13.42 -2.14 -0.30
CA ILE A 198 -14.34 -2.83 0.63
C ILE A 198 -15.61 -2.00 0.73
N GLU A 199 -16.76 -2.67 0.74
CA GLU A 199 -18.02 -2.07 1.12
C GLU A 199 -18.19 -2.16 2.63
N TYR A 200 -18.45 -1.00 3.26
CA TYR A 200 -18.69 -0.83 4.68
C TYR A 200 -20.13 -0.41 4.93
N SER A 201 -20.69 -0.83 6.04
CA SER A 201 -21.94 -0.30 6.57
C SER A 201 -21.76 1.13 7.14
N ASP A 202 -22.84 1.82 7.42
CA ASP A 202 -22.83 3.17 8.01
C ASP A 202 -22.27 3.22 9.45
N ASP A 203 -22.15 2.08 10.12
CA ASP A 203 -21.47 1.90 11.41
C ASP A 203 -20.03 1.35 11.28
N HIS A 204 -19.46 1.45 10.07
CA HIS A 204 -18.07 1.14 9.75
C HIS A 204 -17.67 -0.34 9.88
N HIS A 205 -18.61 -1.27 9.72
CA HIS A 205 -18.29 -2.71 9.62
C HIS A 205 -18.07 -3.13 8.16
N PRO A 206 -17.02 -3.91 7.85
CA PRO A 206 -16.81 -4.43 6.50
C PRO A 206 -17.90 -5.45 6.16
N LEU A 207 -18.51 -5.30 4.98
CA LEU A 207 -19.61 -6.14 4.50
C LEU A 207 -19.16 -7.14 3.44
N ARG A 208 -18.34 -6.71 2.49
CA ARG A 208 -17.80 -7.55 1.41
C ARG A 208 -16.62 -6.87 0.72
N ILE A 209 -15.80 -7.66 0.08
CA ILE A 209 -14.85 -7.15 -0.92
C ILE A 209 -15.66 -6.74 -2.16
N ASP A 210 -15.49 -5.52 -2.64
CA ASP A 210 -16.13 -5.04 -3.88
C ASP A 210 -15.20 -5.19 -5.09
N THR A 211 -13.96 -4.73 -4.97
CA THR A 211 -13.01 -4.72 -6.09
C THR A 211 -11.60 -5.01 -5.63
N ILE A 212 -10.90 -5.82 -6.41
CA ILE A 212 -9.46 -6.08 -6.30
C ILE A 212 -8.82 -5.65 -7.61
N VAL A 213 -7.81 -4.77 -7.55
CA VAL A 213 -6.97 -4.43 -8.70
C VAL A 213 -5.54 -4.86 -8.39
N LEU A 214 -4.92 -5.56 -9.31
CA LEU A 214 -3.51 -5.95 -9.26
C LEU A 214 -2.83 -5.58 -10.57
N SER A 215 -1.79 -4.75 -10.50
CA SER A 215 -0.86 -4.54 -11.62
C SER A 215 0.47 -5.16 -11.22
N THR A 216 0.96 -6.13 -11.98
CA THR A 216 2.23 -6.82 -11.70
C THR A 216 3.10 -6.89 -12.94
N GLN A 217 4.37 -6.51 -12.76
CA GLN A 217 5.38 -6.66 -13.78
C GLN A 217 5.64 -8.15 -14.07
N HIS A 218 5.81 -8.47 -15.36
CA HIS A 218 6.02 -9.84 -15.81
C HIS A 218 6.98 -9.90 -17.01
N ASP A 219 7.55 -11.05 -17.26
CA ASP A 219 8.28 -11.31 -18.52
C ASP A 219 7.34 -11.35 -19.71
N GLU A 220 7.88 -11.15 -20.89
CA GLU A 220 7.22 -11.48 -22.15
C GLU A 220 7.33 -12.99 -22.39
N PHE A 221 6.44 -13.77 -21.78
CA PHE A 221 6.52 -15.24 -21.75
C PHE A 221 5.65 -15.95 -22.80
N ILE A 222 4.82 -15.20 -23.54
CA ILE A 222 4.10 -15.67 -24.72
C ILE A 222 4.49 -14.78 -25.89
N THR A 223 5.07 -15.39 -26.91
CA THR A 223 5.44 -14.72 -28.17
C THR A 223 4.47 -15.12 -29.26
N PRO A 224 4.13 -14.22 -30.20
CA PRO A 224 3.21 -14.54 -31.30
C PRO A 224 3.73 -15.72 -32.14
N GLU A 225 2.91 -16.73 -32.31
CA GLU A 225 3.16 -17.78 -33.28
C GLU A 225 2.86 -17.29 -34.72
N LYS A 226 3.28 -18.08 -35.74
CA LYS A 226 2.96 -17.77 -37.14
C LYS A 226 1.45 -17.62 -37.31
N ARG A 227 0.98 -16.39 -37.62
CA ARG A 227 -0.41 -15.94 -37.82
C ARG A 227 -1.13 -15.37 -36.57
N GLN A 228 -0.49 -15.24 -35.42
CA GLN A 228 -1.01 -14.51 -34.27
C GLN A 228 -0.50 -13.07 -34.28
N SER A 229 -1.32 -12.14 -33.82
CA SER A 229 -0.91 -10.76 -33.57
C SER A 229 -0.22 -10.63 -32.22
N GLN A 230 0.54 -9.54 -32.02
CA GLN A 230 1.10 -9.22 -30.70
C GLN A 230 -0.01 -9.01 -29.67
N ASP A 231 -1.12 -8.41 -30.06
CA ASP A 231 -2.28 -8.17 -29.20
C ASP A 231 -2.92 -9.48 -28.69
N ASP A 232 -2.92 -10.54 -29.52
CA ASP A 232 -3.39 -11.86 -29.10
C ASP A 232 -2.46 -12.48 -28.05
N ALA A 233 -1.13 -12.36 -28.24
CA ALA A 233 -0.15 -12.85 -27.29
C ALA A 233 -0.22 -12.07 -25.97
N ASP A 234 -0.33 -10.73 -26.02
CA ASP A 234 -0.47 -9.86 -24.87
C ASP A 234 -1.76 -10.18 -24.07
N SER A 235 -2.86 -10.44 -24.79
CA SER A 235 -4.13 -10.85 -24.18
C SER A 235 -4.04 -12.23 -23.53
N ALA A 236 -3.36 -13.17 -24.15
CA ALA A 236 -3.13 -14.50 -23.60
C ALA A 236 -2.24 -14.47 -22.34
N MET A 237 -1.19 -13.64 -22.33
CA MET A 237 -0.36 -13.42 -21.13
C MET A 237 -1.21 -12.84 -19.99
N ARG A 238 -1.98 -11.80 -20.24
CA ARG A 238 -2.86 -11.18 -19.24
C ARG A 238 -3.87 -12.19 -18.68
N GLN A 239 -4.51 -12.98 -19.55
CA GLN A 239 -5.47 -14.01 -19.13
C GLN A 239 -4.79 -15.07 -18.24
N ARG A 240 -3.60 -15.53 -18.60
CA ARG A 240 -2.84 -16.47 -17.79
C ARG A 240 -2.51 -15.91 -16.42
N ILE A 241 -2.07 -14.65 -16.34
CA ILE A 241 -1.78 -13.98 -15.06
C ILE A 241 -3.05 -13.86 -14.22
N GLU A 242 -4.20 -13.49 -14.83
CA GLU A 242 -5.47 -13.39 -14.13
C GLU A 242 -5.92 -14.75 -13.57
N ASP A 243 -5.78 -15.82 -14.35
CA ASP A 243 -6.14 -17.18 -13.93
C ASP A 243 -5.27 -17.64 -12.74
N ASP A 244 -3.96 -17.38 -12.77
CA ASP A 244 -3.04 -17.70 -11.67
C ASP A 244 -3.31 -16.83 -10.43
N VAL A 245 -3.63 -15.56 -10.60
CA VAL A 245 -4.04 -14.67 -9.48
C VAL A 245 -5.32 -15.21 -8.84
N ARG A 246 -6.31 -15.59 -9.63
CA ARG A 246 -7.60 -16.09 -9.16
C ARG A 246 -7.49 -17.46 -8.47
N SER A 247 -6.67 -18.36 -9.01
CA SER A 247 -6.58 -19.74 -8.56
C SER A 247 -5.48 -20.01 -7.52
N LEU A 248 -4.43 -19.18 -7.48
CA LEU A 248 -3.29 -19.35 -6.59
C LEU A 248 -3.14 -18.21 -5.58
N LEU A 249 -3.03 -16.97 -6.05
CA LEU A 249 -2.67 -15.83 -5.19
C LEU A 249 -3.79 -15.47 -4.22
N ILE A 250 -5.03 -15.28 -4.71
CA ILE A 250 -6.17 -14.88 -3.86
C ILE A 250 -6.49 -15.95 -2.80
N PRO A 251 -6.58 -17.25 -3.13
CA PRO A 251 -6.79 -18.27 -2.10
C PRO A 251 -5.71 -18.30 -1.01
N ARG A 252 -4.45 -18.06 -1.36
CA ARG A 252 -3.35 -18.00 -0.39
C ARG A 252 -3.45 -16.75 0.49
N LEU A 253 -3.82 -15.59 -0.09
CA LEU A 253 -4.13 -14.39 0.67
C LEU A 253 -5.25 -14.66 1.68
N VAL A 254 -6.38 -15.18 1.23
CA VAL A 254 -7.57 -15.46 2.06
C VAL A 254 -7.25 -16.41 3.21
N ALA A 255 -6.43 -17.42 2.96
CA ALA A 255 -6.03 -18.41 3.97
C ALA A 255 -5.22 -17.82 5.15
N ARG A 256 -4.69 -16.61 5.02
CA ARG A 256 -3.93 -15.91 6.09
C ARG A 256 -4.83 -15.29 7.16
N TYR A 257 -6.12 -15.17 6.89
CA TYR A 257 -7.07 -14.44 7.74
C TYR A 257 -8.06 -15.39 8.43
N ASP A 258 -8.72 -14.89 9.45
CA ASP A 258 -9.76 -15.62 10.15
C ASP A 258 -11.05 -15.77 9.32
N ALA A 259 -11.99 -16.58 9.82
CA ALA A 259 -13.23 -16.90 9.11
C ALA A 259 -14.11 -15.67 8.83
N SER A 260 -14.02 -14.60 9.65
CA SER A 260 -14.83 -13.39 9.46
C SER A 260 -14.37 -12.60 8.24
N ILE A 261 -13.06 -12.46 8.07
CA ILE A 261 -12.47 -11.80 6.90
C ILE A 261 -12.60 -12.70 5.67
N GLN A 262 -12.41 -14.02 5.79
CA GLN A 262 -12.61 -14.96 4.69
C GLN A 262 -14.03 -14.88 4.11
N ALA A 263 -15.04 -14.66 4.97
CA ALA A 263 -16.42 -14.52 4.54
C ALA A 263 -16.66 -13.32 3.60
N LEU A 264 -15.86 -12.25 3.69
CA LEU A 264 -15.97 -11.08 2.83
C LEU A 264 -15.62 -11.37 1.36
N PHE A 265 -14.87 -12.45 1.11
CA PHE A 265 -14.49 -12.90 -0.23
C PHE A 265 -15.47 -13.88 -0.87
N GLN A 266 -16.53 -14.31 -0.17
CA GLN A 266 -17.48 -15.31 -0.68
C GLN A 266 -18.49 -14.76 -1.70
N GLY A 267 -18.61 -13.43 -1.80
CA GLY A 267 -19.46 -12.77 -2.80
C GLY A 267 -18.77 -12.60 -4.15
N ASP A 268 -19.55 -12.10 -5.11
CA ASP A 268 -19.00 -11.66 -6.40
C ASP A 268 -18.25 -10.34 -6.21
N TYR A 269 -16.94 -10.36 -6.38
CA TYR A 269 -16.10 -9.17 -6.44
C TYR A 269 -15.50 -9.00 -7.83
N LYS A 270 -15.23 -7.77 -8.21
CA LYS A 270 -14.55 -7.43 -9.46
C LYS A 270 -13.05 -7.66 -9.29
N LEU A 271 -12.44 -8.40 -10.20
CA LEU A 271 -10.99 -8.59 -10.26
C LEU A 271 -10.45 -7.98 -11.55
N PHE A 272 -9.51 -7.06 -11.42
CA PHE A 272 -8.79 -6.45 -12.53
C PHE A 272 -7.30 -6.75 -12.41
N VAL A 273 -6.76 -7.49 -13.37
CA VAL A 273 -5.34 -7.83 -13.42
C VAL A 273 -4.74 -7.19 -14.65
N ASN A 274 -3.68 -6.39 -14.47
CA ASN A 274 -3.02 -5.61 -15.51
C ASN A 274 -4.04 -4.92 -16.45
N PRO A 275 -4.93 -4.07 -15.93
CA PRO A 275 -6.07 -3.55 -16.71
C PRO A 275 -5.65 -2.67 -17.90
N THR A 276 -4.43 -2.13 -17.89
CA THR A 276 -3.88 -1.31 -18.97
C THR A 276 -3.17 -2.13 -20.07
N GLY A 277 -3.13 -3.46 -19.93
CA GLY A 277 -2.45 -4.36 -20.85
C GLY A 277 -1.16 -4.97 -20.25
N LYS A 278 -0.21 -5.38 -21.11
CA LYS A 278 1.05 -5.98 -20.65
C LYS A 278 1.88 -5.01 -19.82
N PHE A 279 2.59 -5.55 -18.83
CA PHE A 279 3.45 -4.78 -17.94
C PHE A 279 4.84 -5.41 -17.86
N VAL A 280 5.59 -5.33 -18.95
CA VAL A 280 6.95 -5.90 -19.06
C VAL A 280 8.00 -4.90 -18.60
N ILE A 281 7.88 -3.64 -19.03
CA ILE A 281 8.80 -2.57 -18.59
C ILE A 281 8.26 -1.98 -17.31
N GLY A 282 8.92 -2.21 -16.20
CA GLY A 282 8.54 -1.73 -14.87
C GLY A 282 9.76 -1.40 -14.02
N GLY A 283 9.50 -1.13 -12.73
CA GLY A 283 10.53 -0.68 -11.81
C GLY A 283 11.19 0.63 -12.24
N PRO A 284 12.39 0.95 -11.73
CA PRO A 284 13.12 2.18 -12.08
C PRO A 284 13.43 2.33 -13.57
N SER A 285 13.34 1.26 -14.37
CA SER A 285 13.47 1.33 -15.83
C SER A 285 12.22 1.86 -16.52
N GLY A 286 11.04 1.62 -15.93
CA GLY A 286 9.76 2.08 -16.46
C GLY A 286 9.39 3.48 -15.99
N ASP A 287 9.66 3.77 -14.73
CA ASP A 287 9.33 5.06 -14.10
C ASP A 287 10.40 5.43 -13.06
N THR A 288 10.67 6.72 -12.90
CA THR A 288 11.65 7.20 -11.93
C THR A 288 11.06 7.23 -10.53
N GLY A 289 11.76 6.60 -9.58
CA GLY A 289 11.44 6.63 -8.15
C GLY A 289 12.19 7.70 -7.38
N VAL A 290 11.58 8.17 -6.30
CA VAL A 290 12.18 9.11 -5.34
C VAL A 290 11.70 8.74 -3.93
N THR A 291 12.58 8.89 -2.93
CA THR A 291 12.22 8.75 -1.51
C THR A 291 11.05 9.64 -1.11
N GLY A 292 10.25 9.17 -0.14
CA GLY A 292 9.18 9.95 0.47
C GLY A 292 7.92 10.14 -0.37
N ARG A 293 7.77 9.46 -1.51
CA ARG A 293 6.57 9.56 -2.36
C ARG A 293 5.51 8.51 -2.07
N LYS A 294 5.75 7.61 -1.12
CA LYS A 294 4.82 6.52 -0.74
C LYS A 294 4.40 6.59 0.73
N ILE A 295 4.50 7.76 1.33
CA ILE A 295 4.11 7.99 2.74
C ILE A 295 2.64 7.67 3.02
N ILE A 296 1.75 7.82 2.04
CA ILE A 296 0.33 7.46 2.18
C ILE A 296 0.16 5.94 2.16
N VAL A 297 0.86 5.23 1.30
CA VAL A 297 0.90 3.75 1.29
C VAL A 297 1.46 3.22 2.61
N ASP A 298 2.49 3.88 3.16
CA ASP A 298 3.15 3.49 4.41
C ASP A 298 2.31 3.83 5.64
N ALA A 299 1.48 4.88 5.55
CA ALA A 299 0.70 5.44 6.64
C ALA A 299 -0.73 5.81 6.23
N ASP A 300 -1.44 4.98 5.49
CA ASP A 300 -2.81 5.20 4.95
C ASP A 300 -3.86 5.62 6.03
N LEU A 301 -3.37 5.74 7.21
CA LEU A 301 -3.98 6.22 8.43
C LEU A 301 -4.56 7.63 8.34
N ALA A 302 -3.85 8.56 7.71
CA ALA A 302 -4.21 9.98 7.72
C ALA A 302 -5.39 10.28 6.80
N LEU A 303 -5.49 9.59 5.66
CA LEU A 303 -6.59 9.74 4.71
C LEU A 303 -7.88 9.12 5.23
N GLU A 304 -7.80 8.00 5.92
CA GLU A 304 -8.95 7.34 6.52
C GLU A 304 -9.59 8.22 7.62
N LEU A 305 -8.77 8.87 8.44
CA LEU A 305 -9.21 9.86 9.42
C LEU A 305 -9.89 11.08 8.78
N ALA A 306 -9.33 11.59 7.68
CA ALA A 306 -9.90 12.72 6.96
C ALA A 306 -11.23 12.37 6.28
N GLY A 307 -11.32 11.18 5.65
CA GLY A 307 -12.52 10.71 4.95
C GLY A 307 -13.70 10.43 5.90
N ARG A 308 -13.43 9.82 7.05
CA ARG A 308 -14.48 9.52 8.05
C ARG A 308 -15.03 10.77 8.75
N LYS A 309 -14.27 11.86 8.84
CA LYS A 309 -14.75 13.14 9.43
C LYS A 309 -15.50 14.03 8.45
N THR A 310 -15.23 13.93 7.16
CA THR A 310 -15.88 14.76 6.13
C THR A 310 -17.23 14.22 5.66
N GLY A 311 -17.56 12.96 5.95
CA GLY A 311 -18.88 12.36 5.70
C GLY A 311 -19.98 12.76 6.69
N GLY A 312 -19.70 13.67 7.62
CA GLY A 312 -20.63 14.14 8.65
C GLY A 312 -20.95 15.62 8.53
N ARG A 313 -22.04 15.94 7.86
CA ARG A 313 -22.77 17.21 7.91
C ARG A 313 -22.11 18.41 7.19
N GLY A 314 -22.49 18.62 5.93
CA GLY A 314 -22.76 19.93 5.38
C GLY A 314 -24.25 20.21 5.51
#